data_33278b300d2f82aaeb00de0a1c70281c
#
_entry.id   33278b300d2f82aaeb00de0a1c70281c
#
_cell.length_a   1.000
_cell.length_b   1.000
_cell.length_c   1.000
_cell.angle_alpha   90.00
_cell.angle_beta   90.00
_cell.angle_gamma   90.00
#
_symmetry.space_group_name_H-M   'P 1'
#
loop_
_entity.id
_entity.type
_entity.pdbx_description
1 polymer ?
#
loop_
_entity_poly.entity_id
_entity_poly.type
_entity_poly.pdbx_seq_one_letter_code
_entity_poly.pdbx_strand_id
1 'polypeptide(L)'
;RGHPKLDQTRDMIESGAVIPPMVTDPSEGMAEILYGLGAVIGRDGGEELSTSYLQLALYLDPSAEFAAIALGSIFERMEQPERAIKALMMVPEDSVLKREAEIQVGMNYNSLDRLDESRSHLEALIEEDPSDLEAVIALGNILRSHENYKEAEETYTKGFDTIDELQSQHWLLLYFRGIARERLGKWELAEADFRKALELNEDQPLVLNYLGYSLVDQGLKLEEALGMIKKAVELRPTDGYIVDSLGWVYFRLGRYEEAVSELERAIELRPADPVINDHLGDAYWMVGRRNEARFQWNHARDLGPDEKDLPKILEKIANGLQDVPGTDAAKAETGKNGG
;
A
#
# COMPACT_ATOMS: atom_id res chain seq x y z
N ARG A 1 2.78 -12.27 -13.47
CA ARG A 1 3.26 -11.96 -14.85
C ARG A 1 4.77 -12.17 -14.88
N GLY A 2 5.31 -12.67 -16.04
CA GLY A 2 6.76 -12.71 -16.28
C GLY A 2 7.28 -11.30 -16.58
N HIS A 3 8.60 -11.14 -16.65
CA HIS A 3 9.22 -9.88 -17.06
C HIS A 3 8.90 -9.59 -18.53
N PRO A 4 8.39 -8.40 -18.93
CA PRO A 4 7.90 -8.12 -20.29
C PRO A 4 8.88 -8.47 -21.40
N LYS A 5 10.19 -8.21 -21.20
CA LYS A 5 11.24 -8.60 -22.15
C LYS A 5 11.42 -10.11 -22.28
N LEU A 6 11.24 -10.87 -21.20
CA LEU A 6 11.32 -12.35 -21.27
C LEU A 6 10.12 -12.90 -22.01
N ASP A 7 8.94 -12.34 -21.79
CA ASP A 7 7.71 -12.72 -22.51
C ASP A 7 7.86 -12.39 -24.00
N GLN A 8 8.32 -11.18 -24.36
CA GLN A 8 8.64 -10.80 -25.74
C GLN A 8 9.63 -11.76 -26.40
N THR A 9 10.72 -12.10 -25.70
CA THR A 9 11.75 -13.01 -26.23
C THR A 9 11.19 -14.42 -26.43
N ARG A 10 10.35 -14.91 -25.49
CA ARG A 10 9.67 -16.21 -25.63
C ARG A 10 8.77 -16.23 -26.84
N ASP A 11 7.94 -15.19 -27.04
CA ASP A 11 7.02 -15.08 -28.19
C ASP A 11 7.78 -15.05 -29.52
N MET A 12 8.93 -14.37 -29.57
CA MET A 12 9.84 -14.40 -30.73
C MET A 12 10.37 -15.82 -31.01
N ILE A 13 10.79 -16.56 -29.96
CA ILE A 13 11.26 -17.95 -30.13
C ILE A 13 10.11 -18.84 -30.63
N GLU A 14 8.93 -18.74 -30.02
CA GLU A 14 7.76 -19.55 -30.38
C GLU A 14 7.28 -19.27 -31.81
N SER A 15 7.35 -18.02 -32.26
CA SER A 15 7.00 -17.64 -33.66
C SER A 15 8.09 -17.96 -34.68
N GLY A 16 9.27 -18.44 -34.25
CA GLY A 16 10.40 -18.71 -35.12
C GLY A 16 11.10 -17.44 -35.64
N ALA A 17 10.86 -16.29 -35.06
CA ALA A 17 11.53 -15.05 -35.41
C ALA A 17 13.02 -15.09 -35.04
N VAL A 18 13.82 -14.39 -35.83
CA VAL A 18 15.26 -14.27 -35.56
C VAL A 18 15.44 -13.31 -34.37
N ILE A 19 16.02 -13.81 -33.28
CA ILE A 19 16.38 -12.97 -32.15
C ILE A 19 17.57 -12.09 -32.56
N PRO A 20 17.48 -10.75 -32.50
CA PRO A 20 18.61 -9.89 -32.81
C PRO A 20 19.72 -10.08 -31.80
N PRO A 21 20.98 -9.88 -32.17
CA PRO A 21 22.08 -9.87 -31.19
C PRO A 21 21.85 -8.74 -30.17
N MET A 22 22.18 -9.01 -28.90
CA MET A 22 21.99 -8.05 -27.82
C MET A 22 22.88 -6.81 -28.00
N VAL A 23 23.98 -6.94 -28.74
CA VAL A 23 24.96 -5.87 -29.01
C VAL A 23 25.30 -5.94 -30.50
N THR A 24 25.17 -4.81 -31.20
CA THR A 24 25.45 -4.71 -32.62
C THR A 24 26.71 -3.88 -32.93
N ASP A 25 27.14 -3.05 -31.98
CA ASP A 25 28.36 -2.25 -32.10
C ASP A 25 29.13 -2.10 -30.75
N PRO A 26 30.38 -1.61 -30.78
CA PRO A 26 31.20 -1.45 -29.55
C PRO A 26 30.63 -0.45 -28.54
N SER A 27 29.84 0.54 -28.97
CA SER A 27 29.23 1.57 -28.10
C SER A 27 28.12 0.94 -27.25
N GLU A 28 27.23 0.18 -27.88
CA GLU A 28 26.18 -0.60 -27.21
C GLU A 28 26.81 -1.59 -26.21
N GLY A 29 27.87 -2.32 -26.61
CA GLY A 29 28.56 -3.24 -25.71
C GLY A 29 29.19 -2.56 -24.49
N MET A 30 29.71 -1.37 -24.65
CA MET A 30 30.24 -0.58 -23.53
C MET A 30 29.08 -0.06 -22.66
N ALA A 31 27.98 0.37 -23.25
CA ALA A 31 26.79 0.81 -22.52
C ALA A 31 26.23 -0.32 -21.63
N GLU A 32 26.14 -1.55 -22.13
CA GLU A 32 25.72 -2.74 -21.36
C GLU A 32 26.65 -3.00 -20.15
N ILE A 33 27.98 -2.89 -20.34
CA ILE A 33 28.95 -3.05 -19.24
C ILE A 33 28.74 -1.97 -18.17
N LEU A 34 28.59 -0.71 -18.61
CA LEU A 34 28.39 0.43 -17.70
C LEU A 34 27.04 0.35 -16.97
N TYR A 35 25.98 -0.08 -17.65
CA TYR A 35 24.70 -0.38 -17.03
C TYR A 35 24.85 -1.46 -15.96
N GLY A 36 25.49 -2.60 -16.28
CA GLY A 36 25.69 -3.70 -15.34
C GLY A 36 26.46 -3.27 -14.09
N LEU A 37 27.53 -2.48 -14.26
CA LEU A 37 28.30 -1.92 -13.14
C LEU A 37 27.47 -0.95 -12.31
N GLY A 38 26.74 -0.03 -12.97
CA GLY A 38 25.88 0.93 -12.32
C GLY A 38 24.77 0.26 -11.51
N ALA A 39 24.11 -0.73 -12.09
CA ALA A 39 23.02 -1.47 -11.44
C ALA A 39 23.50 -2.24 -10.18
N VAL A 40 24.69 -2.83 -10.20
CA VAL A 40 25.27 -3.52 -9.03
C VAL A 40 25.65 -2.53 -7.94
N ILE A 41 26.40 -1.48 -8.28
CA ILE A 41 26.85 -0.46 -7.31
C ILE A 41 25.67 0.24 -6.65
N GLY A 42 24.61 0.53 -7.39
CA GLY A 42 23.42 1.18 -6.87
C GLY A 42 22.60 0.35 -5.87
N ARG A 43 22.80 -0.97 -5.82
CA ARG A 43 22.19 -1.84 -4.81
C ARG A 43 22.85 -1.74 -3.44
N ASP A 44 24.12 -1.42 -3.43
CA ASP A 44 24.96 -1.42 -2.22
C ASP A 44 25.14 0.00 -1.61
N GLY A 45 24.28 0.95 -1.99
CA GLY A 45 24.30 2.32 -1.45
C GLY A 45 25.31 3.24 -2.16
N GLY A 46 25.74 2.89 -3.37
CA GLY A 46 26.64 3.69 -4.19
C GLY A 46 25.90 4.56 -5.22
N GLU A 47 24.83 5.28 -4.84
CA GLU A 47 23.92 6.00 -5.74
C GLU A 47 24.64 7.00 -6.64
N GLU A 48 25.58 7.80 -6.12
CA GLU A 48 26.31 8.82 -6.90
C GLU A 48 27.17 8.20 -8.00
N LEU A 49 27.91 7.12 -7.65
CA LEU A 49 28.76 6.42 -8.60
C LEU A 49 27.91 5.66 -9.63
N SER A 50 26.86 4.99 -9.17
CA SER A 50 25.88 4.33 -10.03
C SER A 50 25.25 5.29 -11.03
N THR A 51 24.81 6.48 -10.58
CA THR A 51 24.30 7.54 -11.43
C THR A 51 25.31 7.87 -12.55
N SER A 52 26.58 8.01 -12.21
CA SER A 52 27.63 8.33 -13.20
C SER A 52 27.77 7.24 -14.26
N TYR A 53 27.78 5.96 -13.86
CA TYR A 53 27.86 4.83 -14.79
C TYR A 53 26.62 4.72 -15.68
N LEU A 54 25.43 4.89 -15.13
CA LEU A 54 24.19 4.81 -15.90
C LEU A 54 24.05 5.98 -16.88
N GLN A 55 24.46 7.18 -16.50
CA GLN A 55 24.51 8.33 -17.43
C GLN A 55 25.51 8.13 -18.56
N LEU A 56 26.66 7.51 -18.29
CA LEU A 56 27.62 7.15 -19.33
C LEU A 56 27.07 6.06 -20.26
N ALA A 57 26.33 5.09 -19.71
CA ALA A 57 25.64 4.07 -20.52
C ALA A 57 24.67 4.75 -21.49
N LEU A 58 23.79 5.63 -21.00
CA LEU A 58 22.83 6.37 -21.84
C LEU A 58 23.49 7.37 -22.79
N TYR A 59 24.67 7.87 -22.48
CA TYR A 59 25.44 8.69 -23.42
C TYR A 59 25.98 7.87 -24.61
N LEU A 60 26.40 6.63 -24.34
CA LEU A 60 26.93 5.72 -25.37
C LEU A 60 25.82 5.05 -26.19
N ASP A 61 24.72 4.73 -25.52
CA ASP A 61 23.51 4.18 -26.14
C ASP A 61 22.26 4.87 -25.54
N PRO A 62 21.72 5.89 -26.21
CA PRO A 62 20.50 6.57 -25.79
C PRO A 62 19.25 5.68 -25.77
N SER A 63 19.30 4.50 -26.39
CA SER A 63 18.21 3.52 -26.41
C SER A 63 18.30 2.45 -25.29
N ALA A 64 19.33 2.54 -24.42
CA ALA A 64 19.54 1.60 -23.31
C ALA A 64 18.43 1.72 -22.24
N GLU A 65 17.28 1.13 -22.52
CA GLU A 65 16.04 1.21 -21.71
C GLU A 65 16.26 0.79 -20.25
N PHE A 66 17.04 -0.28 -20.00
CA PHE A 66 17.36 -0.72 -18.64
C PHE A 66 18.21 0.29 -17.87
N ALA A 67 19.12 0.99 -18.56
CA ALA A 67 19.89 2.07 -17.93
C ALA A 67 19.01 3.27 -17.57
N ALA A 68 18.02 3.59 -18.41
CA ALA A 68 17.07 4.66 -18.15
C ALA A 68 16.19 4.34 -16.93
N ILE A 69 15.62 3.14 -16.86
CA ILE A 69 14.81 2.69 -15.72
C ILE A 69 15.64 2.63 -14.43
N ALA A 70 16.84 2.04 -14.49
CA ALA A 70 17.71 1.97 -13.32
C ALA A 70 18.11 3.36 -12.82
N LEU A 71 18.37 4.31 -13.73
CA LEU A 71 18.68 5.69 -13.37
C LEU A 71 17.47 6.40 -12.75
N GLY A 72 16.27 6.17 -13.27
CA GLY A 72 15.01 6.63 -12.68
C GLY A 72 14.85 6.14 -11.25
N SER A 73 14.99 4.84 -11.03
CA SER A 73 14.88 4.21 -9.71
C SER A 73 15.95 4.72 -8.71
N ILE A 74 17.17 5.04 -9.17
CA ILE A 74 18.18 5.66 -8.31
C ILE A 74 17.77 7.06 -7.91
N PHE A 75 17.26 7.88 -8.83
CA PHE A 75 16.81 9.22 -8.52
C PHE A 75 15.60 9.21 -7.58
N GLU A 76 14.71 8.24 -7.68
CA GLU A 76 13.61 8.04 -6.72
C GLU A 76 14.14 7.78 -5.31
N ARG A 77 15.12 6.86 -5.14
CA ARG A 77 15.75 6.60 -3.83
C ARG A 77 16.52 7.81 -3.28
N MET A 78 17.06 8.65 -4.16
CA MET A 78 17.72 9.90 -3.78
C MET A 78 16.72 11.04 -3.53
N GLU A 79 15.42 10.78 -3.55
CA GLU A 79 14.36 11.79 -3.42
C GLU A 79 14.47 12.92 -4.45
N GLN A 80 14.80 12.59 -5.71
CA GLN A 80 14.97 13.52 -6.83
C GLN A 80 13.99 13.20 -7.97
N PRO A 81 12.66 13.31 -7.73
CA PRO A 81 11.64 12.87 -8.68
C PRO A 81 11.67 13.59 -10.03
N GLU A 82 12.07 14.88 -10.12
CA GLU A 82 12.22 15.55 -11.43
C GLU A 82 13.33 14.92 -12.30
N ARG A 83 14.38 14.40 -11.67
CA ARG A 83 15.44 13.69 -12.39
C ARG A 83 15.01 12.29 -12.77
N ALA A 84 14.22 11.64 -11.90
CA ALA A 84 13.61 10.35 -12.19
C ALA A 84 12.71 10.43 -13.42
N ILE A 85 11.80 11.42 -13.49
CA ILE A 85 10.94 11.65 -14.65
C ILE A 85 11.78 11.80 -15.93
N LYS A 86 12.83 12.63 -15.90
CA LYS A 86 13.68 12.82 -17.10
C LYS A 86 14.37 11.54 -17.55
N ALA A 87 14.80 10.70 -16.62
CA ALA A 87 15.43 9.42 -16.92
C ALA A 87 14.42 8.43 -17.51
N LEU A 88 13.25 8.28 -16.88
CA LEU A 88 12.19 7.38 -17.32
C LEU A 88 11.63 7.76 -18.70
N MET A 89 11.52 9.05 -19.00
CA MET A 89 11.12 9.54 -20.32
C MET A 89 12.14 9.25 -21.44
N MET A 90 13.36 8.79 -21.10
CA MET A 90 14.35 8.33 -22.11
C MET A 90 14.06 6.89 -22.59
N VAL A 91 13.18 6.15 -21.94
CA VAL A 91 12.78 4.82 -22.41
C VAL A 91 12.14 4.93 -23.78
N PRO A 92 12.63 4.20 -24.83
CA PRO A 92 12.12 4.30 -26.18
C PRO A 92 10.61 4.01 -26.29
N GLU A 93 9.91 4.68 -27.19
CA GLU A 93 8.46 4.56 -27.39
C GLU A 93 8.02 3.15 -27.84
N ASP A 94 8.90 2.44 -28.55
CA ASP A 94 8.67 1.06 -29.02
C ASP A 94 9.10 -0.01 -27.99
N SER A 95 9.62 0.41 -26.84
CA SER A 95 10.00 -0.52 -25.77
C SER A 95 8.79 -1.12 -25.08
N VAL A 96 8.81 -2.42 -24.84
CA VAL A 96 7.81 -3.12 -23.99
C VAL A 96 7.85 -2.66 -22.53
N LEU A 97 8.89 -1.92 -22.12
CA LEU A 97 9.05 -1.34 -20.79
C LEU A 97 8.54 0.11 -20.72
N LYS A 98 8.17 0.70 -21.87
CA LYS A 98 7.71 2.10 -21.93
C LYS A 98 6.52 2.34 -21.03
N ARG A 99 5.51 1.48 -21.10
CA ARG A 99 4.30 1.56 -20.30
C ARG A 99 4.60 1.59 -18.78
N GLU A 100 5.49 0.71 -18.30
CA GLU A 100 5.88 0.68 -16.89
C GLU A 100 6.62 1.97 -16.48
N ALA A 101 7.52 2.46 -17.36
CA ALA A 101 8.21 3.73 -17.15
C ALA A 101 7.23 4.92 -17.08
N GLU A 102 6.21 4.95 -17.93
CA GLU A 102 5.18 6.01 -17.92
C GLU A 102 4.34 5.99 -16.64
N ILE A 103 3.98 4.82 -16.11
CA ILE A 103 3.30 4.71 -14.81
C ILE A 103 4.19 5.30 -13.70
N GLN A 104 5.50 4.99 -13.71
CA GLN A 104 6.44 5.57 -12.74
C GLN A 104 6.57 7.09 -12.91
N VAL A 105 6.52 7.62 -14.13
CA VAL A 105 6.48 9.08 -14.39
C VAL A 105 5.25 9.69 -13.68
N GLY A 106 4.07 9.10 -13.83
CA GLY A 106 2.86 9.54 -13.15
C GLY A 106 3.01 9.54 -11.61
N MET A 107 3.61 8.49 -11.06
CA MET A 107 3.89 8.41 -9.62
C MET A 107 4.90 9.46 -9.15
N ASN A 108 5.93 9.75 -9.94
CA ASN A 108 6.91 10.80 -9.64
C ASN A 108 6.30 12.21 -9.69
N TYR A 109 5.35 12.49 -10.58
CA TYR A 109 4.58 13.74 -10.53
C TYR A 109 3.82 13.89 -9.22
N ASN A 110 3.22 12.81 -8.72
CA ASN A 110 2.56 12.80 -7.41
C ASN A 110 3.55 13.07 -6.26
N SER A 111 4.76 12.51 -6.30
CA SER A 111 5.81 12.77 -5.30
C SER A 111 6.28 14.21 -5.28
N LEU A 112 6.01 14.98 -6.34
CA LEU A 112 6.25 16.43 -6.45
C LEU A 112 5.04 17.28 -6.01
N ASP A 113 3.99 16.65 -5.47
CA ASP A 113 2.71 17.30 -5.17
C ASP A 113 2.04 17.94 -6.41
N ARG A 114 2.35 17.38 -7.60
CA ARG A 114 1.83 17.81 -8.91
C ARG A 114 0.70 16.89 -9.34
N LEU A 115 -0.40 16.91 -8.57
CA LEU A 115 -1.51 15.97 -8.73
C LEU A 115 -2.17 16.07 -10.12
N ASP A 116 -2.35 17.29 -10.65
CA ASP A 116 -3.00 17.48 -11.96
C ASP A 116 -2.20 16.86 -13.10
N GLU A 117 -0.84 16.99 -13.07
CA GLU A 117 0.02 16.39 -14.08
C GLU A 117 0.08 14.87 -13.93
N SER A 118 0.18 14.38 -12.69
CA SER A 118 0.12 12.95 -12.40
C SER A 118 -1.18 12.33 -12.93
N ARG A 119 -2.30 12.97 -12.63
CA ARG A 119 -3.63 12.55 -13.09
C ARG A 119 -3.73 12.54 -14.62
N SER A 120 -3.41 13.69 -15.27
CA SER A 120 -3.52 13.80 -16.72
C SER A 120 -2.65 12.77 -17.43
N HIS A 121 -1.46 12.49 -16.89
CA HIS A 121 -0.54 11.52 -17.44
C HIS A 121 -1.07 10.09 -17.37
N LEU A 122 -1.56 9.67 -16.19
CA LEU A 122 -2.11 8.32 -16.00
C LEU A 122 -3.47 8.13 -16.68
N GLU A 123 -4.31 9.18 -16.74
CA GLU A 123 -5.57 9.15 -17.51
C GLU A 123 -5.30 8.90 -19.01
N ALA A 124 -4.26 9.52 -19.57
CA ALA A 124 -3.88 9.29 -20.97
C ALA A 124 -3.49 7.83 -21.23
N LEU A 125 -2.76 7.17 -20.32
CA LEU A 125 -2.44 5.75 -20.42
C LEU A 125 -3.69 4.86 -20.36
N ILE A 126 -4.63 5.18 -19.47
CA ILE A 126 -5.89 4.44 -19.32
C ILE A 126 -6.81 4.67 -20.54
N GLU A 127 -6.78 5.86 -21.16
CA GLU A 127 -7.52 6.12 -22.40
C GLU A 127 -6.96 5.33 -23.59
N GLU A 128 -5.65 5.13 -23.65
CA GLU A 128 -4.99 4.31 -24.67
C GLU A 128 -5.31 2.81 -24.48
N ASP A 129 -5.23 2.31 -23.24
CA ASP A 129 -5.60 0.93 -22.89
C ASP A 129 -6.46 0.91 -21.59
N PRO A 130 -7.80 0.93 -21.71
CA PRO A 130 -8.69 0.84 -20.55
C PRO A 130 -8.58 -0.45 -19.73
N SER A 131 -7.97 -1.50 -20.28
CA SER A 131 -7.72 -2.77 -19.58
C SER A 131 -6.41 -2.78 -18.79
N ASP A 132 -5.64 -1.69 -18.84
CA ASP A 132 -4.42 -1.53 -18.05
C ASP A 132 -4.71 -1.33 -16.56
N LEU A 133 -4.87 -2.45 -15.85
CA LEU A 133 -5.19 -2.42 -14.43
C LEU A 133 -4.06 -1.86 -13.56
N GLU A 134 -2.80 -1.84 -14.02
CA GLU A 134 -1.69 -1.25 -13.27
C GLU A 134 -1.77 0.28 -13.30
N ALA A 135 -2.04 0.88 -14.46
CA ALA A 135 -2.30 2.32 -14.59
C ALA A 135 -3.56 2.74 -13.80
N VAL A 136 -4.64 1.95 -13.89
CA VAL A 136 -5.87 2.15 -13.11
C VAL A 136 -5.58 2.14 -11.60
N ILE A 137 -4.82 1.15 -11.12
CA ILE A 137 -4.47 1.03 -9.70
C ILE A 137 -3.56 2.19 -9.28
N ALA A 138 -2.60 2.58 -10.09
CA ALA A 138 -1.71 3.70 -9.81
C ALA A 138 -2.51 5.01 -9.65
N LEU A 139 -3.35 5.35 -10.63
CA LEU A 139 -4.19 6.55 -10.56
C LEU A 139 -5.16 6.50 -9.38
N GLY A 140 -5.86 5.40 -9.20
CA GLY A 140 -6.80 5.24 -8.09
C GLY A 140 -6.13 5.37 -6.72
N ASN A 141 -4.92 4.84 -6.55
CA ASN A 141 -4.15 4.98 -5.30
C ASN A 141 -3.71 6.42 -5.06
N ILE A 142 -3.29 7.15 -6.09
CA ILE A 142 -2.93 8.56 -6.00
C ILE A 142 -4.16 9.38 -5.60
N LEU A 143 -5.29 9.19 -6.27
CA LEU A 143 -6.54 9.88 -5.92
C LEU A 143 -6.96 9.58 -4.47
N ARG A 144 -6.84 8.33 -4.04
CA ARG A 144 -7.15 7.91 -2.67
C ARG A 144 -6.22 8.53 -1.62
N SER A 145 -4.93 8.66 -1.89
CA SER A 145 -3.96 9.29 -0.98
C SER A 145 -4.23 10.80 -0.79
N HIS A 146 -4.86 11.44 -1.78
CA HIS A 146 -5.35 12.81 -1.70
C HIS A 146 -6.83 12.91 -1.26
N GLU A 147 -7.38 11.85 -0.66
CA GLU A 147 -8.76 11.78 -0.17
C GLU A 147 -9.85 11.98 -1.25
N ASN A 148 -9.49 11.93 -2.53
CA ASN A 148 -10.42 12.00 -3.66
C ASN A 148 -11.11 10.63 -3.87
N TYR A 149 -11.74 10.11 -2.80
CA TYR A 149 -12.29 8.75 -2.75
C TYR A 149 -13.34 8.45 -3.82
N LYS A 150 -14.14 9.46 -4.20
CA LYS A 150 -15.16 9.30 -5.24
C LYS A 150 -14.53 9.01 -6.60
N GLU A 151 -13.55 9.82 -6.99
CA GLU A 151 -12.86 9.65 -8.26
C GLU A 151 -12.01 8.37 -8.26
N ALA A 152 -11.42 8.01 -7.12
CA ALA A 152 -10.71 6.75 -6.94
C ALA A 152 -11.67 5.55 -7.16
N GLU A 153 -12.87 5.54 -6.55
CA GLU A 153 -13.87 4.49 -6.77
C GLU A 153 -14.28 4.39 -8.24
N GLU A 154 -14.52 5.53 -8.89
CA GLU A 154 -14.88 5.59 -10.31
C GLU A 154 -13.77 5.01 -11.20
N THR A 155 -12.51 5.37 -10.92
CA THR A 155 -11.33 4.86 -11.62
C THR A 155 -11.19 3.34 -11.48
N TYR A 156 -11.24 2.83 -10.23
CA TYR A 156 -11.17 1.38 -9.99
C TYR A 156 -12.35 0.64 -10.63
N THR A 157 -13.55 1.24 -10.64
CA THR A 157 -14.74 0.61 -11.23
C THR A 157 -14.62 0.53 -12.74
N LYS A 158 -14.13 1.57 -13.41
CA LYS A 158 -13.86 1.53 -14.85
C LYS A 158 -12.91 0.39 -15.21
N GLY A 159 -11.78 0.23 -14.48
CA GLY A 159 -10.86 -0.87 -14.71
C GLY A 159 -11.50 -2.24 -14.39
N PHE A 160 -12.30 -2.34 -13.32
CA PHE A 160 -13.00 -3.57 -12.99
C PHE A 160 -13.97 -4.00 -14.09
N ASP A 161 -14.65 -3.06 -14.74
CA ASP A 161 -15.62 -3.30 -15.80
C ASP A 161 -14.98 -3.81 -17.11
N THR A 162 -13.64 -3.72 -17.25
CA THR A 162 -12.90 -4.29 -18.39
C THR A 162 -12.54 -5.78 -18.20
N ILE A 163 -12.79 -6.34 -17.00
CA ILE A 163 -12.42 -7.71 -16.67
C ILE A 163 -13.51 -8.68 -17.11
N ASP A 164 -13.24 -9.48 -18.11
CA ASP A 164 -14.18 -10.52 -18.55
C ASP A 164 -14.32 -11.66 -17.52
N GLU A 165 -13.19 -12.13 -16.97
CA GLU A 165 -13.13 -13.22 -15.98
C GLU A 165 -12.23 -12.86 -14.81
N LEU A 166 -12.78 -12.93 -13.59
CA LEU A 166 -12.02 -12.66 -12.36
C LEU A 166 -10.99 -13.76 -12.11
N GLN A 167 -9.74 -13.34 -11.93
CA GLN A 167 -8.59 -14.17 -11.59
C GLN A 167 -7.99 -13.75 -10.25
N SER A 168 -7.13 -14.61 -9.68
CA SER A 168 -6.52 -14.36 -8.37
C SER A 168 -5.83 -13.01 -8.25
N GLN A 169 -5.17 -12.53 -9.32
CA GLN A 169 -4.47 -11.24 -9.33
C GLN A 169 -5.38 -10.01 -9.15
N HIS A 170 -6.68 -10.13 -9.44
CA HIS A 170 -7.64 -9.02 -9.38
C HIS A 170 -8.07 -8.68 -7.94
N TRP A 171 -7.62 -9.46 -6.93
CA TRP A 171 -7.91 -9.17 -5.52
C TRP A 171 -7.46 -7.76 -5.10
N LEU A 172 -6.36 -7.27 -5.66
CA LEU A 172 -5.78 -5.98 -5.29
C LEU A 172 -6.67 -4.81 -5.73
N LEU A 173 -7.24 -4.89 -6.95
CA LEU A 173 -8.19 -3.88 -7.44
C LEU A 173 -9.45 -3.81 -6.57
N LEU A 174 -10.01 -4.97 -6.22
CA LEU A 174 -11.16 -5.06 -5.31
C LEU A 174 -10.83 -4.52 -3.92
N TYR A 175 -9.64 -4.82 -3.39
CA TYR A 175 -9.19 -4.30 -2.11
C TYR A 175 -9.15 -2.77 -2.08
N PHE A 176 -8.53 -2.14 -3.07
CA PHE A 176 -8.45 -0.67 -3.11
C PHE A 176 -9.80 -0.01 -3.40
N ARG A 177 -10.64 -0.62 -4.26
CA ARG A 177 -12.00 -0.13 -4.46
C ARG A 177 -12.84 -0.24 -3.19
N GLY A 178 -12.71 -1.33 -2.47
CA GLY A 178 -13.34 -1.53 -1.17
C GLY A 178 -12.97 -0.45 -0.16
N ILE A 179 -11.69 -0.07 -0.07
CA ILE A 179 -11.23 1.03 0.78
C ILE A 179 -11.91 2.35 0.35
N ALA A 180 -11.91 2.68 -0.94
CA ALA A 180 -12.53 3.91 -1.42
C ALA A 180 -14.05 3.95 -1.09
N ARG A 181 -14.75 2.82 -1.25
CA ARG A 181 -16.17 2.67 -0.92
C ARG A 181 -16.43 2.82 0.59
N GLU A 182 -15.58 2.24 1.43
CA GLU A 182 -15.70 2.37 2.89
C GLU A 182 -15.56 3.83 3.30
N ARG A 183 -14.54 4.54 2.79
CA ARG A 183 -14.34 5.98 3.05
C ARG A 183 -15.49 6.85 2.56
N LEU A 184 -16.24 6.41 1.56
CA LEU A 184 -17.48 7.05 1.08
C LEU A 184 -18.73 6.68 1.89
N GLY A 185 -18.61 5.85 2.91
CA GLY A 185 -19.74 5.34 3.70
C GLY A 185 -20.59 4.30 2.97
N LYS A 186 -20.10 3.71 1.87
CA LYS A 186 -20.80 2.68 1.08
C LYS A 186 -20.44 1.28 1.58
N TRP A 187 -20.73 1.01 2.86
CA TRP A 187 -20.23 -0.16 3.57
C TRP A 187 -20.58 -1.50 2.90
N GLU A 188 -21.85 -1.68 2.49
CA GLU A 188 -22.28 -2.96 1.88
C GLU A 188 -21.50 -3.27 0.60
N LEU A 189 -21.16 -2.26 -0.18
CA LEU A 189 -20.35 -2.41 -1.40
C LEU A 189 -18.87 -2.66 -1.06
N ALA A 190 -18.37 -2.03 -0.01
CA ALA A 190 -17.01 -2.23 0.48
C ALA A 190 -16.82 -3.66 1.02
N GLU A 191 -17.71 -4.13 1.89
CA GLU A 191 -17.69 -5.50 2.42
C GLU A 191 -17.75 -6.54 1.29
N ALA A 192 -18.60 -6.32 0.28
CA ALA A 192 -18.70 -7.20 -0.87
C ALA A 192 -17.38 -7.28 -1.66
N ASP A 193 -16.70 -6.15 -1.88
CA ASP A 193 -15.41 -6.11 -2.56
C ASP A 193 -14.31 -6.83 -1.74
N PHE A 194 -14.23 -6.59 -0.42
CA PHE A 194 -13.25 -7.26 0.44
C PHE A 194 -13.48 -8.76 0.49
N ARG A 195 -14.73 -9.22 0.62
CA ARG A 195 -15.05 -10.66 0.60
C ARG A 195 -14.70 -11.28 -0.73
N LYS A 196 -14.99 -10.58 -1.84
CA LYS A 196 -14.63 -11.07 -3.18
C LYS A 196 -13.10 -11.12 -3.36
N ALA A 197 -12.36 -10.15 -2.81
CA ALA A 197 -10.90 -10.18 -2.81
C ALA A 197 -10.36 -11.42 -2.06
N LEU A 198 -10.96 -11.78 -0.91
CA LEU A 198 -10.61 -13.00 -0.16
C LEU A 198 -11.01 -14.30 -0.87
N GLU A 199 -12.11 -14.32 -1.65
CA GLU A 199 -12.44 -15.47 -2.49
C GLU A 199 -11.39 -15.71 -3.58
N LEU A 200 -10.81 -14.64 -4.12
CA LEU A 200 -9.75 -14.71 -5.14
C LEU A 200 -8.38 -15.05 -4.54
N ASN A 201 -8.13 -14.63 -3.31
CA ASN A 201 -6.88 -14.86 -2.61
C ASN A 201 -7.14 -14.90 -1.08
N GLU A 202 -7.41 -16.10 -0.57
CA GLU A 202 -7.90 -16.33 0.79
C GLU A 202 -6.95 -15.86 1.89
N ASP A 203 -5.64 -15.96 1.65
CA ASP A 203 -4.60 -15.67 2.65
C ASP A 203 -3.97 -14.28 2.47
N GLN A 204 -4.77 -13.27 2.07
CA GLN A 204 -4.28 -11.89 1.98
C GLN A 204 -4.37 -11.16 3.33
N PRO A 205 -3.24 -11.00 4.05
CA PRO A 205 -3.26 -10.43 5.40
C PRO A 205 -3.75 -8.99 5.42
N LEU A 206 -3.51 -8.21 4.34
CA LEU A 206 -4.00 -6.83 4.24
C LEU A 206 -5.52 -6.77 4.17
N VAL A 207 -6.14 -7.66 3.37
CA VAL A 207 -7.60 -7.69 3.22
C VAL A 207 -8.26 -8.22 4.49
N LEU A 208 -7.71 -9.31 5.07
CA LEU A 208 -8.18 -9.88 6.34
C LEU A 208 -8.14 -8.83 7.46
N ASN A 209 -7.03 -8.11 7.58
CA ASN A 209 -6.88 -7.07 8.58
C ASN A 209 -7.83 -5.90 8.35
N TYR A 210 -7.91 -5.38 7.12
CA TYR A 210 -8.74 -4.21 6.83
C TYR A 210 -10.23 -4.49 7.03
N LEU A 211 -10.73 -5.62 6.48
CA LEU A 211 -12.12 -6.03 6.66
C LEU A 211 -12.43 -6.28 8.15
N GLY A 212 -11.55 -7.04 8.84
CA GLY A 212 -11.70 -7.32 10.26
C GLY A 212 -11.74 -6.04 11.10
N TYR A 213 -10.79 -5.13 10.88
CA TYR A 213 -10.74 -3.85 11.59
C TYR A 213 -11.99 -2.99 11.33
N SER A 214 -12.43 -2.88 10.07
CA SER A 214 -13.62 -2.11 9.72
C SER A 214 -14.91 -2.68 10.37
N LEU A 215 -15.02 -4.01 10.47
CA LEU A 215 -16.11 -4.66 11.20
C LEU A 215 -16.06 -4.33 12.70
N VAL A 216 -14.87 -4.34 13.30
CA VAL A 216 -14.66 -4.00 14.71
C VAL A 216 -15.02 -2.56 14.99
N ASP A 217 -14.58 -1.63 14.16
CA ASP A 217 -14.86 -0.19 14.32
C ASP A 217 -16.35 0.10 14.28
N GLN A 218 -17.09 -0.55 13.40
CA GLN A 218 -18.55 -0.46 13.31
C GLN A 218 -19.32 -1.29 14.36
N GLY A 219 -18.63 -2.07 15.19
CA GLY A 219 -19.26 -2.96 16.18
C GLY A 219 -20.01 -4.15 15.56
N LEU A 220 -19.65 -4.54 14.34
CA LEU A 220 -20.30 -5.61 13.59
C LEU A 220 -19.46 -6.91 13.65
N LYS A 221 -20.12 -8.06 13.79
CA LYS A 221 -19.53 -9.41 13.62
C LYS A 221 -18.18 -9.58 14.34
N LEU A 222 -18.07 -9.13 15.59
CA LEU A 222 -16.80 -9.03 16.33
C LEU A 222 -16.02 -10.36 16.41
N GLU A 223 -16.69 -11.49 16.56
CA GLU A 223 -16.02 -12.81 16.60
C GLU A 223 -15.49 -13.23 15.22
N GLU A 224 -16.21 -12.91 14.14
CA GLU A 224 -15.72 -13.13 12.77
C GLU A 224 -14.49 -12.24 12.50
N ALA A 225 -14.55 -10.98 12.89
CA ALA A 225 -13.45 -10.03 12.78
C ALA A 225 -12.20 -10.50 13.55
N LEU A 226 -12.40 -11.02 14.78
CA LEU A 226 -11.31 -11.61 15.57
C LEU A 226 -10.64 -12.78 14.83
N GLY A 227 -11.42 -13.64 14.20
CA GLY A 227 -10.89 -14.77 13.41
C GLY A 227 -10.03 -14.29 12.24
N MET A 228 -10.51 -13.29 11.50
CA MET A 228 -9.79 -12.69 10.36
C MET A 228 -8.48 -12.03 10.80
N ILE A 229 -8.51 -11.20 11.85
CA ILE A 229 -7.32 -10.47 12.32
C ILE A 229 -6.30 -11.44 12.93
N LYS A 230 -6.72 -12.47 13.66
CA LYS A 230 -5.82 -13.55 14.13
C LYS A 230 -5.08 -14.20 12.96
N LYS A 231 -5.81 -14.56 11.91
CA LYS A 231 -5.18 -15.13 10.70
C LYS A 231 -4.21 -14.15 10.05
N ALA A 232 -4.54 -12.86 9.99
CA ALA A 232 -3.63 -11.83 9.47
C ALA A 232 -2.34 -11.74 10.31
N VAL A 233 -2.42 -11.80 11.64
CA VAL A 233 -1.27 -11.83 12.55
C VAL A 233 -0.42 -13.09 12.36
N GLU A 234 -1.04 -14.27 12.17
CA GLU A 234 -0.32 -15.52 11.87
C GLU A 234 0.50 -15.40 10.58
N LEU A 235 -0.06 -14.76 9.55
CA LEU A 235 0.59 -14.55 8.25
C LEU A 235 1.67 -13.46 8.29
N ARG A 236 1.50 -12.42 9.14
CA ARG A 236 2.43 -11.29 9.30
C ARG A 236 2.67 -10.96 10.77
N PRO A 237 3.36 -11.82 11.53
CA PRO A 237 3.51 -11.67 12.98
C PRO A 237 4.37 -10.48 13.44
N THR A 238 5.11 -9.86 12.52
CA THR A 238 5.98 -8.69 12.78
C THR A 238 5.44 -7.39 12.21
N ASP A 239 4.21 -7.39 11.69
CA ASP A 239 3.54 -6.17 11.23
C ASP A 239 2.80 -5.53 12.42
N GLY A 240 3.38 -4.45 12.96
CA GLY A 240 2.85 -3.78 14.15
C GLY A 240 1.44 -3.24 13.99
N TYR A 241 1.03 -2.86 12.77
CA TYR A 241 -0.35 -2.40 12.50
C TYR A 241 -1.37 -3.53 12.55
N ILE A 242 -0.99 -4.72 12.05
CA ILE A 242 -1.85 -5.90 12.12
C ILE A 242 -1.95 -6.42 13.57
N VAL A 243 -0.85 -6.37 14.33
CA VAL A 243 -0.84 -6.73 15.75
C VAL A 243 -1.66 -5.75 16.58
N ASP A 244 -1.58 -4.43 16.30
CA ASP A 244 -2.44 -3.41 16.93
C ASP A 244 -3.93 -3.70 16.68
N SER A 245 -4.29 -4.04 15.46
CA SER A 245 -5.68 -4.42 15.13
C SER A 245 -6.16 -5.61 15.97
N LEU A 246 -5.30 -6.58 16.28
CA LEU A 246 -5.65 -7.69 17.17
C LEU A 246 -5.88 -7.22 18.60
N GLY A 247 -5.02 -6.35 19.10
CA GLY A 247 -5.21 -5.73 20.42
C GLY A 247 -6.50 -4.91 20.48
N TRP A 248 -6.79 -4.14 19.43
CA TRP A 248 -8.01 -3.34 19.37
C TRP A 248 -9.29 -4.18 19.34
N VAL A 249 -9.34 -5.28 18.57
CA VAL A 249 -10.51 -6.16 18.60
C VAL A 249 -10.71 -6.83 19.95
N TYR A 250 -9.64 -7.22 20.65
CA TYR A 250 -9.74 -7.71 22.02
C TYR A 250 -10.30 -6.63 22.96
N PHE A 251 -9.85 -5.38 22.82
CA PHE A 251 -10.38 -4.26 23.58
C PHE A 251 -11.89 -4.08 23.35
N ARG A 252 -12.34 -4.09 22.10
CA ARG A 252 -13.76 -3.95 21.72
C ARG A 252 -14.63 -5.12 22.20
N LEU A 253 -14.05 -6.31 22.39
CA LEU A 253 -14.69 -7.48 22.99
C LEU A 253 -14.68 -7.47 24.54
N GLY A 254 -14.09 -6.44 25.17
CA GLY A 254 -13.95 -6.37 26.64
C GLY A 254 -12.89 -7.30 27.22
N ARG A 255 -12.03 -7.88 26.37
CA ARG A 255 -10.92 -8.77 26.75
C ARG A 255 -9.66 -7.98 26.98
N TYR A 256 -9.67 -7.13 28.02
CA TYR A 256 -8.70 -6.06 28.19
C TYR A 256 -7.28 -6.55 28.51
N GLU A 257 -7.10 -7.66 29.21
CA GLU A 257 -5.78 -8.23 29.51
C GLU A 257 -5.12 -8.77 28.22
N GLU A 258 -5.90 -9.38 27.33
CA GLU A 258 -5.42 -9.84 26.04
C GLU A 258 -5.13 -8.65 25.11
N ALA A 259 -5.95 -7.59 25.17
CA ALA A 259 -5.69 -6.35 24.46
C ALA A 259 -4.35 -5.75 24.88
N VAL A 260 -4.07 -5.65 26.18
CA VAL A 260 -2.79 -5.16 26.68
C VAL A 260 -1.62 -5.98 26.14
N SER A 261 -1.73 -7.31 26.18
CA SER A 261 -0.65 -8.18 25.70
C SER A 261 -0.29 -7.95 24.22
N GLU A 262 -1.29 -7.84 23.34
CA GLU A 262 -1.04 -7.63 21.93
C GLU A 262 -0.63 -6.18 21.62
N LEU A 263 -1.17 -5.18 22.33
CA LEU A 263 -0.79 -3.78 22.16
C LEU A 263 0.62 -3.50 22.70
N GLU A 264 1.06 -4.13 23.79
CA GLU A 264 2.46 -4.08 24.24
C GLU A 264 3.39 -4.64 23.14
N ARG A 265 3.02 -5.73 22.50
CA ARG A 265 3.75 -6.30 21.36
C ARG A 265 3.73 -5.37 20.14
N ALA A 266 2.60 -4.71 19.83
CA ALA A 266 2.51 -3.75 18.73
C ALA A 266 3.45 -2.55 18.95
N ILE A 267 3.53 -2.02 20.17
CA ILE A 267 4.46 -0.94 20.55
C ILE A 267 5.92 -1.37 20.37
N GLU A 268 6.30 -2.60 20.72
CA GLU A 268 7.67 -3.10 20.46
C GLU A 268 8.03 -3.06 18.98
N LEU A 269 7.06 -3.33 18.11
CA LEU A 269 7.22 -3.30 16.65
C LEU A 269 7.16 -1.88 16.06
N ARG A 270 6.37 -0.99 16.66
CA ARG A 270 6.08 0.38 16.18
C ARG A 270 6.01 1.39 17.33
N PRO A 271 7.13 1.68 18.00
CA PRO A 271 7.13 2.53 19.22
C PRO A 271 6.72 3.99 18.94
N ALA A 272 6.92 4.50 17.72
CA ALA A 272 6.66 5.89 17.36
C ALA A 272 5.31 6.08 16.63
N ASP A 273 4.36 5.15 16.79
CA ASP A 273 3.03 5.30 16.19
C ASP A 273 2.04 5.89 17.20
N PRO A 274 1.40 7.06 16.92
CA PRO A 274 0.51 7.71 17.87
C PRO A 274 -0.78 6.91 18.12
N VAL A 275 -1.29 6.19 17.13
CA VAL A 275 -2.54 5.41 17.26
C VAL A 275 -2.33 4.21 18.17
N ILE A 276 -1.24 3.47 17.97
CA ILE A 276 -0.89 2.30 18.78
C ILE A 276 -0.67 2.71 20.25
N ASN A 277 0.00 3.84 20.47
CA ASN A 277 0.18 4.39 21.84
C ASN A 277 -1.16 4.78 22.47
N ASP A 278 -2.10 5.37 21.71
CA ASP A 278 -3.43 5.71 22.20
C ASP A 278 -4.23 4.45 22.58
N HIS A 279 -4.26 3.44 21.71
CA HIS A 279 -4.92 2.16 21.96
C HIS A 279 -4.36 1.44 23.18
N LEU A 280 -3.02 1.42 23.37
CA LEU A 280 -2.42 0.83 24.57
C LEU A 280 -2.78 1.61 25.83
N GLY A 281 -2.85 2.95 25.74
CA GLY A 281 -3.34 3.78 26.83
C GLY A 281 -4.76 3.42 27.25
N ASP A 282 -5.65 3.23 26.28
CA ASP A 282 -7.03 2.81 26.54
C ASP A 282 -7.08 1.43 27.21
N ALA A 283 -6.31 0.47 26.73
CA ALA A 283 -6.24 -0.87 27.29
C ALA A 283 -5.69 -0.87 28.74
N TYR A 284 -4.60 -0.13 28.99
CA TYR A 284 -4.06 0.04 30.34
C TYR A 284 -5.08 0.67 31.30
N TRP A 285 -5.86 1.64 30.83
CA TRP A 285 -6.90 2.26 31.63
C TRP A 285 -7.94 1.25 32.09
N MET A 286 -8.36 0.35 31.20
CA MET A 286 -9.38 -0.65 31.51
C MET A 286 -8.92 -1.72 32.50
N VAL A 287 -7.63 -2.08 32.48
CA VAL A 287 -7.06 -3.01 33.48
C VAL A 287 -6.57 -2.31 34.78
N GLY A 288 -6.85 -1.02 34.93
CA GLY A 288 -6.53 -0.26 36.14
C GLY A 288 -5.10 0.29 36.21
N ARG A 289 -4.27 0.12 35.20
CA ARG A 289 -2.90 0.65 35.09
C ARG A 289 -2.91 2.15 34.68
N ARG A 290 -3.48 2.98 35.58
CA ARG A 290 -3.83 4.38 35.28
C ARG A 290 -2.62 5.28 34.96
N ASN A 291 -1.47 5.03 35.55
CA ASN A 291 -0.26 5.83 35.34
C ASN A 291 0.35 5.49 33.96
N GLU A 292 0.40 4.21 33.63
CA GLU A 292 0.86 3.74 32.33
C GLU A 292 -0.07 4.22 31.21
N ALA A 293 -1.39 4.20 31.42
CA ALA A 293 -2.36 4.75 30.47
C ALA A 293 -2.07 6.22 30.16
N ARG A 294 -1.90 7.05 31.20
CA ARG A 294 -1.57 8.47 31.00
C ARG A 294 -0.22 8.68 30.34
N PHE A 295 0.76 7.83 30.62
CA PHE A 295 2.05 7.88 29.95
C PHE A 295 1.89 7.64 28.46
N GLN A 296 1.16 6.60 28.06
CA GLN A 296 0.95 6.26 26.66
C GLN A 296 0.15 7.35 25.91
N TRP A 297 -0.92 7.89 26.49
CA TRP A 297 -1.65 9.00 25.88
C TRP A 297 -0.82 10.28 25.71
N ASN A 298 0.05 10.61 26.69
CA ASN A 298 0.99 11.72 26.53
C ASN A 298 1.99 11.45 25.40
N HIS A 299 2.47 10.21 25.30
CA HIS A 299 3.38 9.82 24.23
C HIS A 299 2.67 9.88 22.87
N ALA A 300 1.43 9.37 22.76
CA ALA A 300 0.60 9.52 21.56
C ALA A 300 0.45 10.98 21.12
N ARG A 301 0.15 11.89 22.07
CA ARG A 301 0.07 13.34 21.79
C ARG A 301 1.39 13.89 21.24
N ASP A 302 2.51 13.54 21.88
CA ASP A 302 3.83 14.09 21.55
C ASP A 302 4.38 13.55 20.21
N LEU A 303 3.86 12.42 19.74
CA LEU A 303 4.14 11.83 18.42
C LEU A 303 3.38 12.51 17.26
N GLY A 304 2.50 13.47 17.53
CA GLY A 304 1.78 14.22 16.49
C GLY A 304 0.68 13.40 15.81
N PRO A 305 -0.38 13.03 16.54
CA PRO A 305 -1.53 12.34 15.98
C PRO A 305 -2.28 13.22 15.00
N ASP A 306 -3.17 12.62 14.19
CA ASP A 306 -4.07 13.35 13.29
C ASP A 306 -4.84 14.44 14.05
N GLU A 307 -5.06 15.61 13.42
CA GLU A 307 -5.76 16.75 14.02
C GLU A 307 -7.14 16.39 14.58
N LYS A 308 -7.83 15.43 13.96
CA LYS A 308 -9.16 14.92 14.40
C LYS A 308 -9.11 14.08 15.68
N ASP A 309 -7.96 13.45 16.00
CA ASP A 309 -7.79 12.53 17.12
C ASP A 309 -7.15 13.22 18.33
N LEU A 310 -6.34 14.26 18.11
CA LEU A 310 -5.70 15.02 19.18
C LEU A 310 -6.67 15.50 20.29
N PRO A 311 -7.87 16.06 20.00
CA PRO A 311 -8.81 16.46 21.04
C PRO A 311 -9.25 15.32 21.96
N LYS A 312 -9.47 14.12 21.40
CA LYS A 312 -9.86 12.92 22.17
C LYS A 312 -8.74 12.46 23.08
N ILE A 313 -7.50 12.45 22.58
CA ILE A 313 -6.32 12.09 23.36
C ILE A 313 -6.13 13.07 24.53
N LEU A 314 -6.28 14.37 24.30
CA LEU A 314 -6.19 15.39 25.35
C LEU A 314 -7.28 15.23 26.42
N GLU A 315 -8.49 14.87 26.02
CA GLU A 315 -9.58 14.57 26.95
C GLU A 315 -9.27 13.35 27.82
N LYS A 316 -8.76 12.25 27.23
CA LYS A 316 -8.32 11.06 27.97
C LYS A 316 -7.21 11.37 28.99
N ILE A 317 -6.23 12.21 28.62
CA ILE A 317 -5.15 12.63 29.52
C ILE A 317 -5.72 13.38 30.75
N ALA A 318 -6.66 14.29 30.51
CA ALA A 318 -7.24 15.13 31.57
C ALA A 318 -8.23 14.36 32.46
N ASN A 319 -9.14 13.62 31.87
CA ASN A 319 -10.31 13.07 32.56
C ASN A 319 -10.29 11.55 32.69
N GLY A 320 -9.35 10.87 32.04
CA GLY A 320 -9.37 9.44 31.82
C GLY A 320 -10.36 9.02 30.75
N LEU A 321 -10.40 7.74 30.42
CA LEU A 321 -11.37 7.20 29.47
C LEU A 321 -12.78 7.21 30.09
N GLN A 322 -13.66 8.05 29.58
CA GLN A 322 -15.04 8.23 30.10
C GLN A 322 -16.03 7.24 29.43
N ASP A 323 -15.95 7.09 28.10
CA ASP A 323 -16.81 6.21 27.31
C ASP A 323 -15.99 5.04 26.76
N VAL A 324 -16.40 3.82 27.06
CA VAL A 324 -15.78 2.62 26.49
C VAL A 324 -16.60 2.21 25.26
N PRO A 325 -16.09 2.44 24.04
CA PRO A 325 -16.80 2.05 22.84
C PRO A 325 -17.07 0.53 22.84
N GLY A 326 -18.32 0.10 22.75
CA GLY A 326 -18.68 -1.30 22.52
C GLY A 326 -19.20 -2.11 23.71
N THR A 327 -19.25 -1.58 24.95
CA THR A 327 -19.81 -2.31 26.09
C THR A 327 -21.33 -2.60 25.96
N ASP A 328 -22.04 -1.86 25.12
CA ASP A 328 -23.47 -2.07 24.90
C ASP A 328 -23.76 -3.19 23.89
N ALA A 329 -22.88 -3.41 22.89
CA ALA A 329 -23.03 -4.50 21.91
C ALA A 329 -22.76 -5.88 22.54
N ALA A 330 -21.74 -5.99 23.38
CA ALA A 330 -21.43 -7.24 24.11
C ALA A 330 -22.54 -7.64 25.10
N LYS A 331 -23.24 -6.66 25.69
CA LYS A 331 -24.40 -6.93 26.57
C LYS A 331 -25.63 -7.39 25.80
N ALA A 332 -25.80 -6.97 24.55
CA ALA A 332 -26.95 -7.37 23.72
C ALA A 332 -26.86 -8.82 23.21
N GLU A 333 -25.65 -9.33 22.97
CA GLU A 333 -25.45 -10.72 22.52
C GLU A 333 -25.53 -11.74 23.68
N THR A 334 -25.05 -11.39 24.87
CA THR A 334 -25.16 -12.26 26.05
C THR A 334 -26.57 -12.35 26.60
N GLY A 335 -27.45 -11.36 26.32
CA GLY A 335 -28.85 -11.35 26.72
C GLY A 335 -29.78 -12.23 25.89
N LYS A 336 -29.35 -12.72 24.71
CA LYS A 336 -30.18 -13.56 23.82
C LYS A 336 -29.98 -15.08 24.01
N ASN A 337 -28.96 -15.50 24.76
CA ASN A 337 -28.68 -16.91 25.01
C ASN A 337 -29.11 -17.42 26.40
N GLY A 338 -29.92 -16.67 27.13
CA GLY A 338 -30.45 -17.00 28.45
C GLY A 338 -31.97 -16.95 28.52
N GLY A 339 -32.65 -17.74 27.66
CA GLY A 339 -34.09 -17.88 27.70
C GLY A 339 -34.55 -19.21 27.18
#